data_68dd4a18c4459b6b2e0dd847016e4a5e
#
_entry.id   68dd4a18c4459b6b2e0dd847016e4a5e
#
_cell.length_a   1.000
_cell.length_b   1.000
_cell.length_c   1.000
_cell.angle_alpha   90.00
_cell.angle_beta   90.00
_cell.angle_gamma   90.00
#
_symmetry.space_group_name_H-M   'P 1'
#
loop_
_entity.id
_entity.type
_entity.pdbx_description
1 polymer ?
#
loop_
_entity_poly.entity_id
_entity_poly.type
_entity_poly.pdbx_seq_one_letter_code
_entity_poly.pdbx_strand_id
1 'polypeptide(L)'
;MTYSETAAIVYRITSAYPSQANRIDNSMTEGMVREWHECLKHLQSDGVMEAVTALCAENKWMPSLSEVIGKILDIQYGTEDDIIRDLDRIVMYSSSCIIFGQVTEEQIEGFNKLSAFQKLIIHSPEEFNLWMMKDKEWKAERILRVKRGYSSTDIRNTLTESHRSR
;
A
#
# COMPACT_ATOMS: atom_id res chain seq x y z
N MET A 1 0.35 -7.97 -14.91
CA MET A 1 0.54 -6.93 -15.93
C MET A 1 1.60 -7.38 -16.91
N THR A 2 1.38 -7.19 -18.23
CA THR A 2 2.33 -7.50 -19.30
C THR A 2 3.35 -6.37 -19.48
N TYR A 3 4.45 -6.64 -20.18
CA TYR A 3 5.44 -5.62 -20.52
C TYR A 3 4.85 -4.47 -21.35
N SER A 4 3.95 -4.79 -22.29
CA SER A 4 3.26 -3.79 -23.13
C SER A 4 2.34 -2.88 -22.31
N GLU A 5 1.63 -3.43 -21.32
CA GLU A 5 0.82 -2.63 -20.41
C GLU A 5 1.68 -1.72 -19.52
N THR A 6 2.84 -2.20 -19.07
CA THR A 6 3.81 -1.35 -18.35
C THR A 6 4.33 -0.22 -19.23
N ALA A 7 4.65 -0.52 -20.49
CA ALA A 7 5.10 0.51 -21.45
C ALA A 7 4.01 1.57 -21.67
N ALA A 8 2.73 1.18 -21.78
CA ALA A 8 1.61 2.12 -21.89
C ALA A 8 1.48 3.02 -20.64
N ILE A 9 1.72 2.49 -19.45
CA ILE A 9 1.72 3.26 -18.19
C ILE A 9 2.86 4.27 -18.17
N VAL A 10 4.09 3.86 -18.51
CA VAL A 10 5.25 4.76 -18.58
C VAL A 10 5.01 5.85 -19.63
N TYR A 11 4.46 5.48 -20.79
CA TYR A 11 4.10 6.44 -21.84
C TYR A 11 3.03 7.43 -21.35
N ARG A 12 2.02 6.98 -20.60
CA ARG A 12 1.00 7.86 -20.02
C ARG A 12 1.62 8.90 -19.09
N ILE A 13 2.56 8.48 -18.24
CA ILE A 13 3.27 9.38 -17.31
C ILE A 13 4.13 10.38 -18.10
N THR A 14 4.98 9.91 -18.99
CA THR A 14 5.88 10.79 -19.77
C THR A 14 5.10 11.80 -20.62
N SER A 15 3.97 11.40 -21.17
CA SER A 15 3.07 12.28 -21.93
C SER A 15 2.40 13.36 -21.06
N ALA A 16 2.13 13.08 -19.81
CA ALA A 16 1.56 14.06 -18.87
C ALA A 16 2.58 15.13 -18.44
N TYR A 17 3.89 14.85 -18.55
CA TYR A 17 4.97 15.73 -18.10
C TYR A 17 6.01 16.00 -19.22
N PRO A 18 5.62 16.64 -20.34
CA PRO A 18 6.49 16.76 -21.52
C PRO A 18 7.78 17.54 -21.25
N SER A 19 7.76 18.52 -20.37
CA SER A 19 8.96 19.30 -20.01
C SER A 19 10.02 18.49 -19.26
N GLN A 20 9.62 17.42 -18.57
CA GLN A 20 10.51 16.50 -17.88
C GLN A 20 10.88 15.31 -18.80
N ALA A 21 9.91 14.82 -19.57
CA ALA A 21 10.10 13.74 -20.53
C ALA A 21 11.13 14.10 -21.62
N ASN A 22 11.22 15.37 -22.06
CA ASN A 22 12.23 15.82 -23.02
C ASN A 22 13.69 15.66 -22.53
N ARG A 23 13.91 15.37 -21.25
CA ARG A 23 15.24 15.06 -20.68
C ARG A 23 15.52 13.55 -20.63
N ILE A 24 14.54 12.73 -21.01
CA ILE A 24 14.60 11.27 -20.96
C ILE A 24 14.73 10.80 -22.40
N ASP A 25 15.85 10.18 -22.75
CA ASP A 25 16.04 9.57 -24.05
C ASP A 25 15.35 8.20 -24.16
N ASN A 26 15.35 7.61 -25.35
CA ASN A 26 14.72 6.31 -25.58
C ASN A 26 15.34 5.18 -24.71
N SER A 27 16.65 5.21 -24.50
CA SER A 27 17.35 4.22 -23.68
C SER A 27 16.94 4.31 -22.21
N MET A 28 16.81 5.53 -21.69
CA MET A 28 16.30 5.77 -20.33
C MET A 28 14.84 5.33 -20.20
N THR A 29 14.02 5.59 -21.23
CA THR A 29 12.61 5.15 -21.26
C THR A 29 12.50 3.62 -21.23
N GLU A 30 13.30 2.91 -22.01
CA GLU A 30 13.33 1.43 -21.99
C GLU A 30 13.81 0.89 -20.64
N GLY A 31 14.83 1.50 -20.05
CA GLY A 31 15.30 1.19 -18.70
C GLY A 31 14.19 1.35 -17.65
N MET A 32 13.46 2.47 -17.72
CA MET A 32 12.33 2.76 -16.85
C MET A 32 11.20 1.73 -17.02
N VAL A 33 10.82 1.38 -18.24
CA VAL A 33 9.81 0.34 -18.51
C VAL A 33 10.22 -1.00 -17.89
N ARG A 34 11.51 -1.38 -18.04
CA ARG A 34 12.02 -2.63 -17.48
C ARG A 34 11.95 -2.66 -15.97
N GLU A 35 12.43 -1.61 -15.31
CA GLU A 35 12.41 -1.47 -13.85
C GLU A 35 10.96 -1.49 -13.32
N TRP A 36 10.08 -0.71 -13.91
CA TRP A 36 8.68 -0.65 -13.53
C TRP A 36 7.97 -1.98 -13.76
N HIS A 37 8.29 -2.68 -14.87
CA HIS A 37 7.72 -3.98 -15.14
C HIS A 37 8.09 -5.00 -14.06
N GLU A 38 9.36 -5.06 -13.65
CA GLU A 38 9.78 -5.97 -12.58
C GLU A 38 9.03 -5.73 -11.27
N CYS A 39 8.74 -4.48 -10.94
CA CYS A 39 8.01 -4.13 -9.72
C CYS A 39 6.49 -4.33 -9.84
N LEU A 40 5.91 -4.05 -11.02
CA LEU A 40 4.45 -3.98 -11.19
C LEU A 40 3.85 -5.20 -11.91
N LYS A 41 4.63 -6.13 -12.43
CA LYS A 41 4.16 -7.28 -13.26
C LYS A 41 3.11 -8.15 -12.57
N HIS A 42 3.06 -8.15 -11.24
CA HIS A 42 2.11 -8.93 -10.44
C HIS A 42 0.80 -8.20 -10.17
N LEU A 43 0.71 -6.91 -10.51
CA LEU A 43 -0.48 -6.08 -10.32
C LEU A 43 -1.40 -6.12 -11.56
N GLN A 44 -2.65 -5.77 -11.35
CA GLN A 44 -3.59 -5.57 -12.46
C GLN A 44 -3.37 -4.19 -13.09
N SER A 45 -3.34 -4.13 -14.42
CA SER A 45 -3.04 -2.89 -15.15
C SER A 45 -4.04 -1.77 -14.87
N ASP A 46 -5.32 -2.10 -14.68
CA ASP A 46 -6.37 -1.12 -14.44
C ASP A 46 -6.15 -0.35 -13.13
N GLY A 47 -5.82 -1.05 -12.04
CA GLY A 47 -5.53 -0.43 -10.75
C GLY A 47 -4.26 0.44 -10.78
N VAL A 48 -3.23 0.01 -11.52
CA VAL A 48 -2.01 0.81 -11.71
C VAL A 48 -2.30 2.05 -12.55
N MET A 49 -3.11 1.92 -13.62
CA MET A 49 -3.50 3.03 -14.47
C MET A 49 -4.37 4.05 -13.73
N GLU A 50 -5.27 3.60 -12.85
CA GLU A 50 -6.07 4.45 -11.99
C GLU A 50 -5.18 5.28 -11.05
N ALA A 51 -4.23 4.63 -10.36
CA ALA A 51 -3.27 5.30 -9.48
C ALA A 51 -2.42 6.34 -10.22
N VAL A 52 -1.91 5.99 -11.40
CA VAL A 52 -1.14 6.91 -12.26
C VAL A 52 -1.99 8.08 -12.72
N THR A 53 -3.24 7.84 -13.10
CA THR A 53 -4.15 8.91 -13.54
C THR A 53 -4.43 9.89 -12.41
N ALA A 54 -4.68 9.39 -11.20
CA ALA A 54 -4.85 10.22 -10.02
C ALA A 54 -3.60 11.05 -9.71
N LEU A 55 -2.42 10.43 -9.69
CA LEU A 55 -1.15 11.12 -9.44
C LEU A 55 -0.84 12.19 -10.50
N CYS A 56 -1.09 11.90 -11.78
CA CYS A 56 -0.91 12.89 -12.84
C CYS A 56 -1.82 14.10 -12.71
N ALA A 57 -3.00 13.94 -12.08
CA ALA A 57 -3.91 15.05 -11.80
C ALA A 57 -3.51 15.86 -10.56
N GLU A 58 -2.91 15.21 -9.55
CA GLU A 58 -2.56 15.79 -8.27
C GLU A 58 -1.15 16.41 -8.26
N ASN A 59 -0.19 15.81 -8.98
CA ASN A 59 1.21 16.14 -8.90
C ASN A 59 1.66 17.14 -9.97
N LYS A 60 2.47 18.13 -9.56
CA LYS A 60 3.16 19.04 -10.48
C LYS A 60 4.36 18.37 -11.19
N TRP A 61 4.93 17.33 -10.60
CA TRP A 61 6.13 16.63 -11.05
C TRP A 61 5.80 15.19 -11.41
N MET A 62 6.58 14.65 -12.34
CA MET A 62 6.44 13.25 -12.77
C MET A 62 6.58 12.32 -11.56
N PRO A 63 5.58 11.45 -11.29
CA PRO A 63 5.61 10.59 -10.14
C PRO A 63 6.69 9.51 -10.26
N SER A 64 7.33 9.22 -9.14
CA SER A 64 8.24 8.09 -9.00
C SER A 64 7.47 6.77 -8.88
N LEU A 65 8.15 5.66 -9.10
CA LEU A 65 7.59 4.32 -8.90
C LEU A 65 7.07 4.12 -7.47
N SER A 66 7.77 4.64 -6.46
CA SER A 66 7.34 4.54 -5.06
C SER A 66 6.06 5.31 -4.77
N GLU A 67 5.85 6.47 -5.40
CA GLU A 67 4.59 7.23 -5.29
C GLU A 67 3.44 6.49 -5.95
N VAL A 68 3.68 5.85 -7.11
CA VAL A 68 2.65 5.03 -7.77
C VAL A 68 2.27 3.83 -6.89
N ILE A 69 3.24 3.12 -6.33
CA ILE A 69 2.97 2.01 -5.39
C ILE A 69 2.20 2.52 -4.17
N GLY A 70 2.62 3.64 -3.58
CA GLY A 70 1.90 4.27 -2.46
C GLY A 70 0.43 4.57 -2.81
N LYS A 71 0.19 5.16 -3.98
CA LYS A 71 -1.18 5.48 -4.44
C LYS A 71 -2.02 4.22 -4.69
N ILE A 72 -1.44 3.15 -5.21
CA ILE A 72 -2.13 1.86 -5.36
C ILE A 72 -2.57 1.33 -3.99
N LEU A 73 -1.70 1.41 -2.98
CA LEU A 73 -2.03 1.00 -1.62
C LEU A 73 -3.14 1.88 -1.00
N ASP A 74 -3.10 3.20 -1.27
CA ASP A 74 -4.15 4.13 -0.82
C ASP A 74 -5.52 3.81 -1.45
N ILE A 75 -5.54 3.49 -2.74
CA ILE A 75 -6.77 3.08 -3.44
C ILE A 75 -7.28 1.74 -2.89
N GLN A 76 -6.38 0.81 -2.62
CA GLN A 76 -6.75 -0.55 -2.19
C GLN A 76 -7.12 -0.64 -0.71
N TYR A 77 -6.42 0.06 0.17
CA TYR A 77 -6.53 -0.06 1.64
C TYR A 77 -7.00 1.20 2.33
N GLY A 78 -7.13 2.30 1.60
CA GLY A 78 -7.45 3.62 2.15
C GLY A 78 -6.22 4.44 2.55
N THR A 79 -6.49 5.68 2.93
CA THR A 79 -5.48 6.58 3.51
C THR A 79 -5.02 6.11 4.89
N GLU A 80 -3.97 6.71 5.44
CA GLU A 80 -3.52 6.42 6.80
C GLU A 80 -4.66 6.59 7.81
N ASP A 81 -5.49 7.63 7.64
CA ASP A 81 -6.64 7.90 8.51
C ASP A 81 -7.72 6.82 8.40
N ASP A 82 -7.96 6.29 7.21
CA ASP A 82 -8.91 5.19 7.00
C ASP A 82 -8.41 3.90 7.67
N ILE A 83 -7.12 3.60 7.50
CA ILE A 83 -6.49 2.42 8.09
C ILE A 83 -6.48 2.51 9.62
N ILE A 84 -6.14 3.70 10.16
CA ILE A 84 -6.17 3.95 11.62
C ILE A 84 -7.57 3.71 12.15
N ARG A 85 -8.59 4.30 11.53
CA ARG A 85 -9.99 4.18 11.94
C ARG A 85 -10.46 2.72 11.94
N ASP A 86 -10.09 1.96 10.93
CA ASP A 86 -10.47 0.55 10.82
C ASP A 86 -9.75 -0.32 11.87
N LEU A 87 -8.45 -0.10 12.08
CA LEU A 87 -7.69 -0.79 13.11
C LEU A 87 -8.19 -0.41 14.51
N ASP A 88 -8.42 0.87 14.79
CA ASP A 88 -8.96 1.32 16.07
C ASP A 88 -10.30 0.63 16.37
N ARG A 89 -11.18 0.53 15.39
CA ARG A 89 -12.45 -0.19 15.53
C ARG A 89 -12.24 -1.66 15.91
N ILE A 90 -11.40 -2.38 15.16
CA ILE A 90 -11.15 -3.81 15.43
C ILE A 90 -10.53 -3.99 16.81
N VAL A 91 -9.50 -3.20 17.13
CA VAL A 91 -8.79 -3.29 18.41
C VAL A 91 -9.71 -2.95 19.58
N MET A 92 -10.55 -1.91 19.46
CA MET A 92 -11.53 -1.55 20.51
C MET A 92 -12.55 -2.66 20.78
N TYR A 93 -13.09 -3.28 19.73
CA TYR A 93 -14.05 -4.38 19.89
C TYR A 93 -13.41 -5.65 20.46
N SER A 94 -12.11 -5.85 20.22
CA SER A 94 -11.37 -7.04 20.67
C SER A 94 -10.68 -6.83 22.02
N SER A 95 -10.72 -5.63 22.59
CA SER A 95 -10.03 -5.26 23.84
C SER A 95 -11.01 -4.83 24.93
N SER A 96 -12.17 -5.49 25.03
CA SER A 96 -13.21 -5.16 26.05
C SER A 96 -12.73 -5.31 27.49
N CYS A 97 -11.65 -6.05 27.75
CA CYS A 97 -10.97 -6.16 29.04
C CYS A 97 -9.46 -6.10 28.85
N ILE A 98 -8.84 -4.95 29.13
CA ILE A 98 -7.38 -4.83 29.17
C ILE A 98 -6.87 -5.49 30.44
N ILE A 99 -6.47 -6.75 30.35
CA ILE A 99 -5.71 -7.42 31.40
C ILE A 99 -4.23 -7.24 31.05
N PHE A 100 -3.53 -6.37 31.76
CA PHE A 100 -2.11 -6.13 31.53
C PHE A 100 -1.34 -7.45 31.64
N GLY A 101 -0.64 -7.82 30.56
CA GLY A 101 0.27 -8.96 30.50
C GLY A 101 -0.34 -10.29 30.05
N GLN A 102 -1.64 -10.35 29.74
CA GLN A 102 -2.26 -11.53 29.14
C GLN A 102 -3.02 -11.17 27.87
N VAL A 103 -2.87 -12.00 26.84
CA VAL A 103 -3.66 -11.89 25.61
C VAL A 103 -4.99 -12.61 25.85
N THR A 104 -6.10 -11.94 25.54
CA THR A 104 -7.44 -12.53 25.67
C THR A 104 -7.82 -13.30 24.40
N GLU A 105 -8.80 -14.20 24.49
CA GLU A 105 -9.32 -14.91 23.31
C GLU A 105 -9.90 -13.93 22.29
N GLU A 106 -10.56 -12.87 22.75
CA GLU A 106 -11.11 -11.82 21.89
C GLU A 106 -10.01 -11.09 21.11
N GLN A 107 -8.84 -10.85 21.71
CA GLN A 107 -7.69 -10.25 21.02
C GLN A 107 -7.12 -11.19 19.95
N ILE A 108 -7.03 -12.48 20.23
CA ILE A 108 -6.61 -13.50 19.27
C ILE A 108 -7.59 -13.54 18.09
N GLU A 109 -8.90 -13.56 18.38
CA GLU A 109 -9.95 -13.58 17.36
C GLU A 109 -9.92 -12.29 16.52
N GLY A 110 -9.78 -11.12 17.17
CA GLY A 110 -9.64 -9.84 16.48
C GLY A 110 -8.42 -9.81 15.57
N PHE A 111 -7.27 -10.29 16.03
CA PHE A 111 -6.06 -10.39 15.22
C PHE A 111 -6.24 -11.31 14.00
N ASN A 112 -6.94 -12.44 14.17
CA ASN A 112 -7.22 -13.35 13.07
C ASN A 112 -8.10 -12.73 11.99
N LYS A 113 -8.95 -11.76 12.35
CA LYS A 113 -9.81 -10.99 11.41
C LYS A 113 -9.05 -9.91 10.63
N LEU A 114 -7.83 -9.53 11.05
CA LEU A 114 -7.03 -8.57 10.33
C LEU A 114 -6.65 -9.10 8.94
N SER A 115 -6.68 -8.20 7.94
CA SER A 115 -6.14 -8.48 6.61
C SER A 115 -4.62 -8.71 6.68
N ALA A 116 -4.05 -9.33 5.64
CA ALA A 116 -2.61 -9.54 5.54
C ALA A 116 -1.83 -8.21 5.65
N PHE A 117 -2.32 -7.15 5.01
CA PHE A 117 -1.72 -5.81 5.12
C PHE A 117 -1.78 -5.26 6.55
N GLN A 118 -2.93 -5.38 7.23
CA GLN A 118 -3.08 -4.94 8.62
C GLN A 118 -2.18 -5.72 9.58
N LYS A 119 -1.93 -7.00 9.32
CA LYS A 119 -0.97 -7.83 10.08
C LYS A 119 0.48 -7.42 9.91
N LEU A 120 0.83 -6.66 8.86
CA LEU A 120 2.14 -6.03 8.74
C LEU A 120 2.26 -4.76 9.60
N ILE A 121 1.13 -4.17 10.00
CA ILE A 121 1.09 -3.00 10.88
C ILE A 121 1.06 -3.45 12.34
N ILE A 122 0.22 -4.43 12.67
CA ILE A 122 0.09 -5.04 14.00
C ILE A 122 0.49 -6.50 13.87
N HIS A 123 1.66 -6.87 14.39
CA HIS A 123 2.28 -8.17 14.15
C HIS A 123 1.76 -9.29 15.05
N SER A 124 1.12 -8.95 16.17
CA SER A 124 0.60 -9.93 17.11
C SER A 124 -0.57 -9.38 17.94
N PRO A 125 -1.38 -10.25 18.57
CA PRO A 125 -2.48 -9.83 19.45
C PRO A 125 -2.02 -8.97 20.63
N GLU A 126 -0.80 -9.19 21.16
CA GLU A 126 -0.21 -8.42 22.25
C GLU A 126 -0.02 -6.95 21.89
N GLU A 127 0.21 -6.65 20.62
CA GLU A 127 0.39 -5.28 20.11
C GLU A 127 -0.92 -4.46 20.10
N PHE A 128 -2.10 -5.08 20.30
CA PHE A 128 -3.37 -4.36 20.42
C PHE A 128 -3.33 -3.35 21.56
N ASN A 129 -2.79 -3.74 22.72
CA ASN A 129 -2.64 -2.84 23.86
C ASN A 129 -1.68 -1.69 23.56
N LEU A 130 -0.57 -1.97 22.89
CA LEU A 130 0.38 -0.93 22.44
C LEU A 130 -0.29 0.03 21.45
N TRP A 131 -1.04 -0.49 20.48
CA TRP A 131 -1.76 0.31 19.49
C TRP A 131 -2.75 1.28 20.13
N MET A 132 -3.50 0.82 21.16
CA MET A 132 -4.45 1.65 21.91
C MET A 132 -3.81 2.80 22.67
N MET A 133 -2.58 2.61 23.16
CA MET A 133 -1.86 3.60 23.96
C MET A 133 -1.16 4.68 23.10
N LYS A 134 -1.04 4.48 21.79
CA LYS A 134 -0.30 5.36 20.90
C LYS A 134 -1.18 6.43 20.29
N ASP A 135 -0.58 7.63 20.09
CA ASP A 135 -1.22 8.73 19.41
C ASP A 135 -1.37 8.48 17.89
N LYS A 136 -2.11 9.36 17.24
CA LYS A 136 -2.40 9.28 15.82
C LYS A 136 -1.13 9.40 14.97
N GLU A 137 -0.21 10.26 15.37
CA GLU A 137 1.04 10.51 14.66
C GLU A 137 1.92 9.26 14.62
N TRP A 138 2.06 8.55 15.74
CA TRP A 138 2.81 7.30 15.80
C TRP A 138 2.17 6.21 14.92
N LYS A 139 0.82 6.12 14.97
CA LYS A 139 0.05 5.16 14.14
C LYS A 139 0.27 5.43 12.66
N ALA A 140 0.15 6.70 12.23
CA ALA A 140 0.37 7.12 10.85
C ALA A 140 1.81 6.83 10.38
N GLU A 141 2.82 7.15 11.20
CA GLU A 141 4.21 6.85 10.86
C GLU A 141 4.46 5.35 10.69
N ARG A 142 3.86 4.52 11.56
CA ARG A 142 3.96 3.06 11.45
C ARG A 142 3.36 2.53 10.14
N ILE A 143 2.20 3.04 9.74
CA ILE A 143 1.54 2.70 8.47
C ILE A 143 2.41 3.14 7.29
N LEU A 144 2.91 4.37 7.30
CA LEU A 144 3.79 4.89 6.25
C LEU A 144 5.08 4.07 6.12
N ARG A 145 5.65 3.59 7.23
CA ARG A 145 6.82 2.72 7.23
C ARG A 145 6.51 1.38 6.54
N VAL A 146 5.36 0.79 6.84
CA VAL A 146 4.90 -0.43 6.16
C VAL A 146 4.70 -0.17 4.67
N LYS A 147 3.98 0.90 4.30
CA LYS A 147 3.77 1.28 2.89
C LYS A 147 5.10 1.48 2.12
N ARG A 148 6.10 2.15 2.72
CA ARG A 148 7.43 2.36 2.11
C ARG A 148 8.26 1.09 2.01
N GLY A 149 8.10 0.17 2.96
CA GLY A 149 8.78 -1.12 2.97
C GLY A 149 8.14 -2.17 2.06
N TYR A 150 6.99 -1.86 1.45
CA TYR A 150 6.29 -2.79 0.56
C TYR A 150 7.11 -3.04 -0.70
N SER A 151 7.61 -4.27 -0.84
CA SER A 151 8.22 -4.75 -2.07
C SER A 151 7.13 -5.28 -3.02
N SER A 152 7.47 -5.43 -4.30
CA SER A 152 6.58 -6.07 -5.28
C SER A 152 6.15 -7.49 -4.87
N THR A 153 6.98 -8.18 -4.08
CA THR A 153 6.71 -9.52 -3.55
C THR A 153 5.62 -9.49 -2.47
N ASP A 154 5.66 -8.50 -1.60
CA ASP A 154 4.68 -8.33 -0.52
C ASP A 154 3.31 -7.96 -1.08
N ILE A 155 3.27 -7.09 -2.08
CA ILE A 155 2.04 -6.73 -2.81
C ILE A 155 1.41 -7.97 -3.44
N ARG A 156 2.22 -8.84 -4.07
CA ARG A 156 1.75 -10.09 -4.67
C ARG A 156 1.07 -11.00 -3.64
N ASN A 157 1.69 -11.22 -2.49
CA ASN A 157 1.17 -12.11 -1.46
C ASN A 157 -0.16 -11.58 -0.91
N THR A 158 -0.26 -10.29 -0.68
CA THR A 158 -1.45 -9.63 -0.14
C THR A 158 -2.64 -9.66 -1.12
N LEU A 159 -2.39 -9.44 -2.41
CA LEU A 159 -3.42 -9.51 -3.46
C LEU A 159 -3.96 -10.93 -3.66
N THR A 160 -3.08 -11.94 -3.57
CA THR A 160 -3.48 -13.35 -3.72
C THR A 160 -4.40 -13.81 -2.60
N GLU A 161 -4.23 -13.30 -1.37
CA GLU A 161 -5.07 -13.61 -0.23
C GLU A 161 -6.44 -12.91 -0.30
N SER A 162 -6.51 -11.67 -0.79
CA SER A 162 -7.78 -10.94 -0.93
C SER A 162 -8.72 -11.57 -1.98
N HIS A 163 -8.17 -12.26 -2.98
CA HIS A 163 -8.95 -13.01 -3.98
C HIS A 163 -9.42 -14.39 -3.50
N ARG A 164 -8.81 -14.96 -2.45
CA ARG A 164 -9.25 -16.25 -1.87
C ARG A 164 -10.37 -16.06 -0.84
N SER A 165 -10.64 -14.84 -0.40
CA SER A 165 -11.61 -14.52 0.66
C SER A 165 -12.94 -13.97 0.11
N ARG A 166 -13.13 -14.00 -1.19
CA ARG A 166 -14.37 -13.69 -1.91
C ARG A 166 -14.86 -14.93 -2.66
#